data_8e2f3419aa10f3c225d3a5c94075e036
#
_entry.id   8e2f3419aa10f3c225d3a5c94075e036
#
_cell.length_a   1.000
_cell.length_b   1.000
_cell.length_c   1.000
_cell.angle_alpha   90.00
_cell.angle_beta   90.00
_cell.angle_gamma   90.00
#
_symmetry.space_group_name_H-M   'P 1'
#
loop_
_entity.id
_entity.type
_entity.pdbx_description
1 polymer ?
#
loop_
_entity_poly.entity_id
_entity_poly.type
_entity_poly.pdbx_seq_one_letter_code
_entity_poly.pdbx_strand_id
1 'polypeptide(L)'
;MLKISNIKLELISKPRICDFFRKSIRGGMSFIATRRAKSDYIDSNILNCAKRMTHIRYIDGNNLYGSQMLFDLPTHDYRLEGKAFTQMIEEKLRNKEAIDINERGMFLEVDLEYPKEIHEQHGDFPMAPEKYNVTYNELSPLNQSLYRKMKINEFFTNYAEEKLIPTLHNRKNYILHIKSLIFYLSHGLILKRFTE
;
A
#
# COMPACT_ATOMS: atom_id res chain seq x y z
N MET A 1 0.09 -24.53 -14.66
CA MET A 1 -0.07 -23.24 -15.33
C MET A 1 1.12 -22.94 -16.25
N LEU A 2 2.35 -22.81 -15.76
CA LEU A 2 3.54 -22.50 -16.59
C LEU A 2 3.82 -23.50 -17.74
N LYS A 3 3.52 -24.78 -17.56
CA LYS A 3 3.65 -25.80 -18.64
C LYS A 3 2.67 -25.58 -19.79
N ILE A 4 1.51 -24.99 -19.53
CA ILE A 4 0.46 -24.74 -20.53
C ILE A 4 0.73 -23.45 -21.29
N SER A 5 1.23 -22.43 -20.60
CA SER A 5 1.50 -21.11 -21.19
C SER A 5 2.82 -21.02 -21.95
N ASN A 6 3.71 -22.00 -21.81
CA ASN A 6 5.10 -21.96 -22.32
C ASN A 6 5.93 -20.76 -21.82
N ILE A 7 5.47 -20.07 -20.78
CA ILE A 7 6.20 -18.92 -20.20
C ILE A 7 7.39 -19.45 -19.41
N LYS A 8 8.56 -18.91 -19.73
CA LYS A 8 9.80 -19.14 -18.95
C LYS A 8 10.01 -17.95 -18.02
N LEU A 9 10.09 -18.22 -16.73
CA LEU A 9 10.43 -17.22 -15.74
C LEU A 9 11.93 -17.21 -15.52
N GLU A 10 12.54 -16.02 -15.59
CA GLU A 10 13.93 -15.84 -15.22
C GLU A 10 14.08 -15.89 -13.70
N LEU A 11 15.10 -16.60 -13.22
CA LEU A 11 15.45 -16.60 -11.81
C LEU A 11 16.30 -15.38 -11.48
N ILE A 12 15.84 -14.58 -10.54
CA ILE A 12 16.60 -13.44 -10.03
C ILE A 12 17.78 -13.97 -9.19
N SER A 13 18.95 -14.06 -9.79
CA SER A 13 20.17 -14.61 -9.15
C SER A 13 21.03 -13.53 -8.47
N LYS A 14 20.84 -12.25 -8.82
CA LYS A 14 21.64 -11.14 -8.27
C LYS A 14 21.05 -10.70 -6.92
N PRO A 15 21.79 -10.84 -5.78
CA PRO A 15 21.26 -10.52 -4.44
C PRO A 15 20.69 -9.10 -4.33
N ARG A 16 21.39 -8.10 -4.91
CA ARG A 16 20.93 -6.70 -4.88
C ARG A 16 19.55 -6.51 -5.53
N ILE A 17 19.30 -7.17 -6.66
CA ILE A 17 18.00 -7.09 -7.34
C ILE A 17 16.94 -7.82 -6.52
N CYS A 18 17.28 -8.99 -5.97
CA CYS A 18 16.39 -9.76 -5.11
C CYS A 18 15.95 -8.95 -3.88
N ASP A 19 16.89 -8.29 -3.20
CA ASP A 19 16.59 -7.46 -2.03
C ASP A 19 15.74 -6.23 -2.39
N PHE A 20 15.99 -5.64 -3.55
CA PHE A 20 15.18 -4.53 -4.07
C PHE A 20 13.73 -4.96 -4.26
N PHE A 21 13.50 -6.08 -4.92
CA PHE A 21 12.14 -6.62 -5.08
C PHE A 21 11.49 -7.01 -3.76
N ARG A 22 12.23 -7.64 -2.83
CA ARG A 22 11.70 -7.99 -1.50
C ARG A 22 11.20 -6.76 -0.74
N LYS A 23 11.92 -5.65 -0.83
CA LYS A 23 11.51 -4.38 -0.20
C LYS A 23 10.28 -3.76 -0.87
N SER A 24 10.02 -4.06 -2.14
CA SER A 24 8.85 -3.57 -2.86
C SER A 24 7.58 -4.36 -2.55
N ILE A 25 7.71 -5.61 -2.11
CA ILE A 25 6.57 -6.49 -1.82
C ILE A 25 5.90 -6.05 -0.52
N ARG A 26 4.61 -5.78 -0.61
CA ARG A 26 3.74 -5.48 0.51
C ARG A 26 2.54 -6.42 0.46
N GLY A 27 2.24 -7.05 1.59
CA GLY A 27 1.08 -7.91 1.73
C GLY A 27 -0.23 -7.12 1.82
N GLY A 28 -1.32 -7.82 2.04
CA GLY A 28 -2.61 -7.21 2.30
C GLY A 28 -2.58 -6.37 3.58
N MET A 29 -3.13 -5.17 3.49
CA MET A 29 -3.29 -4.27 4.62
C MET A 29 -4.67 -4.47 5.23
N SER A 30 -4.75 -4.48 6.56
CA SER A 30 -6.01 -4.54 7.29
C SER A 30 -6.04 -3.46 8.35
N PHE A 31 -7.08 -2.62 8.33
CA PHE A 31 -7.27 -1.57 9.32
C PHE A 31 -8.74 -1.21 9.47
N ILE A 32 -9.06 -0.48 10.53
CA ILE A 32 -10.42 0.01 10.82
C ILE A 32 -10.34 1.53 10.90
N ALA A 33 -10.88 2.22 9.90
CA ALA A 33 -10.96 3.68 9.87
C ALA A 33 -11.99 4.20 10.88
N THR A 34 -13.16 3.57 10.96
CA THR A 34 -14.25 3.94 11.85
C THR A 34 -14.59 2.80 12.80
N ARG A 35 -14.36 2.98 14.11
CA ARG A 35 -14.53 1.91 15.12
C ARG A 35 -15.98 1.49 15.35
N ARG A 36 -16.96 2.35 15.03
CA ARG A 36 -18.38 2.09 15.24
C ARG A 36 -19.21 2.69 14.13
N ALA A 37 -20.00 1.87 13.48
CA ALA A 37 -21.06 2.30 12.57
C ALA A 37 -22.41 1.83 13.09
N LYS A 38 -23.45 2.61 12.88
CA LYS A 38 -24.82 2.27 13.21
C LYS A 38 -25.68 2.45 11.96
N SER A 39 -26.47 1.44 11.64
CA SER A 39 -27.49 1.54 10.61
C SER A 39 -28.77 2.09 11.23
N ASP A 40 -29.40 3.04 10.55
CA ASP A 40 -30.74 3.53 10.90
C ASP A 40 -31.84 2.72 10.19
N TYR A 41 -31.45 1.60 9.54
CA TYR A 41 -32.40 0.69 8.92
C TYR A 41 -33.25 0.03 10.03
N ILE A 42 -34.43 0.51 10.18
CA ILE A 42 -35.48 -0.11 11.01
C ILE A 42 -36.37 -0.87 10.05
N ASP A 43 -36.73 -2.08 10.45
CA ASP A 43 -37.58 -3.01 9.74
C ASP A 43 -38.75 -2.32 9.02
N SER A 44 -39.07 -2.79 7.84
CA SER A 44 -39.85 -2.21 6.75
C SER A 44 -41.25 -1.62 7.07
N ASN A 45 -41.62 -1.46 8.34
CA ASN A 45 -42.95 -0.99 8.76
C ASN A 45 -43.02 0.47 9.24
N ILE A 46 -41.94 1.22 9.21
CA ILE A 46 -41.95 2.64 9.60
C ILE A 46 -41.47 3.50 8.44
N LEU A 47 -42.34 3.75 7.49
CA LEU A 47 -42.21 4.73 6.44
C LEU A 47 -42.38 6.16 6.97
N ASN A 48 -41.42 6.67 7.74
CA ASN A 48 -41.32 8.10 7.98
C ASN A 48 -40.06 8.62 7.24
N CYS A 49 -40.23 8.88 5.94
CA CYS A 49 -39.22 9.12 4.94
C CYS A 49 -38.60 10.52 4.94
N ALA A 50 -38.49 11.20 6.06
CA ALA A 50 -37.91 12.54 6.11
C ALA A 50 -36.40 12.55 6.43
N LYS A 51 -35.79 11.43 6.83
CA LYS A 51 -34.36 11.34 7.13
C LYS A 51 -33.63 10.43 6.13
N ARG A 52 -32.45 10.86 5.66
CA ARG A 52 -31.54 10.03 4.89
C ARG A 52 -31.13 8.83 5.74
N MET A 53 -31.61 7.65 5.37
CA MET A 53 -31.29 6.42 6.08
C MET A 53 -29.87 5.95 5.75
N THR A 54 -29.16 5.46 6.75
CA THR A 54 -27.85 4.87 6.62
C THR A 54 -27.91 3.35 6.61
N HIS A 55 -27.13 2.73 5.73
CA HIS A 55 -27.04 1.28 5.59
C HIS A 55 -25.60 0.82 5.76
N ILE A 56 -25.40 -0.28 6.47
CA ILE A 56 -24.10 -0.97 6.50
C ILE A 56 -24.10 -2.01 5.40
N ARG A 57 -23.10 -1.95 4.52
CA ARG A 57 -22.89 -2.94 3.46
C ARG A 57 -21.58 -3.67 3.71
N TYR A 58 -21.60 -4.98 3.59
CA TYR A 58 -20.41 -5.82 3.49
C TYR A 58 -20.12 -6.04 2.01
N ILE A 59 -18.90 -5.67 1.58
CA ILE A 59 -18.47 -5.81 0.18
C ILE A 59 -17.16 -6.57 0.18
N ASP A 60 -17.06 -7.56 -0.68
CA ASP A 60 -15.86 -8.36 -0.89
C ASP A 60 -15.50 -8.39 -2.38
N GLY A 61 -14.20 -8.33 -2.69
CA GLY A 61 -13.69 -8.46 -4.06
C GLY A 61 -13.40 -9.91 -4.38
N ASN A 62 -14.24 -10.55 -5.20
CA ASN A 62 -14.07 -11.94 -5.58
C ASN A 62 -12.76 -12.17 -6.34
N ASN A 63 -11.97 -13.13 -5.87
CA ASN A 63 -10.73 -13.58 -6.51
C ASN A 63 -9.78 -12.43 -6.89
N LEU A 64 -9.53 -11.51 -5.97
CA LEU A 64 -8.72 -10.32 -6.22
C LEU A 64 -7.31 -10.67 -6.73
N TYR A 65 -6.65 -11.66 -6.15
CA TYR A 65 -5.34 -12.12 -6.62
C TYR A 65 -5.40 -12.71 -8.03
N GLY A 66 -6.39 -13.54 -8.32
CA GLY A 66 -6.57 -14.10 -9.66
C GLY A 66 -6.83 -13.03 -10.71
N SER A 67 -7.60 -12.00 -10.39
CA SER A 67 -7.81 -10.87 -11.30
C SER A 67 -6.52 -10.11 -11.61
N GLN A 68 -5.61 -9.95 -10.63
CA GLN A 68 -4.32 -9.32 -10.84
C GLN A 68 -3.37 -10.17 -11.71
N MET A 69 -3.51 -11.47 -11.71
CA MET A 69 -2.74 -12.36 -12.59
C MET A 69 -3.13 -12.28 -14.07
N LEU A 70 -4.23 -11.59 -14.41
CA LEU A 70 -4.62 -11.30 -15.79
C LEU A 70 -3.86 -10.11 -16.39
N PHE A 71 -3.19 -9.32 -15.58
CA PHE A 71 -2.37 -8.20 -16.02
C PHE A 71 -0.94 -8.65 -16.33
N ASP A 72 -0.21 -7.82 -17.05
CA ASP A 72 1.19 -8.07 -17.37
C ASP A 72 2.04 -8.16 -16.10
N LEU A 73 2.76 -9.26 -15.97
CA LEU A 73 3.65 -9.55 -14.86
C LEU A 73 5.11 -9.63 -15.36
N PRO A 74 6.08 -9.20 -14.53
CA PRO A 74 7.49 -9.29 -14.91
C PRO A 74 7.93 -10.76 -15.01
N THR A 75 8.53 -11.14 -16.12
CA THR A 75 8.94 -12.54 -16.40
C THR A 75 10.44 -12.70 -16.59
N HIS A 76 11.15 -11.69 -17.09
CA HIS A 76 12.57 -11.77 -17.44
C HIS A 76 13.20 -10.38 -17.61
N ASP A 77 14.49 -10.35 -17.92
CA ASP A 77 15.30 -9.14 -18.17
C ASP A 77 15.39 -8.20 -16.95
N TYR A 78 15.63 -8.81 -15.77
CA TYR A 78 15.79 -8.05 -14.54
C TYR A 78 17.16 -7.38 -14.48
N ARG A 79 17.19 -6.05 -14.53
CA ARG A 79 18.40 -5.26 -14.47
C ARG A 79 18.22 -3.98 -13.66
N LEU A 80 19.34 -3.48 -13.13
CA LEU A 80 19.39 -2.15 -12.52
C LEU A 80 19.75 -1.15 -13.60
N GLU A 81 18.96 -0.11 -13.73
CA GLU A 81 19.22 0.99 -14.63
C GLU A 81 20.12 2.06 -13.97
N GLY A 82 20.83 2.82 -14.79
CA GLY A 82 21.74 3.85 -14.29
C GLY A 82 21.03 5.20 -14.07
N LYS A 83 21.78 6.14 -13.48
CA LYS A 83 21.32 7.50 -13.13
C LYS A 83 20.66 8.25 -14.28
N ALA A 84 21.20 8.15 -15.49
CA ALA A 84 20.65 8.84 -16.66
C ALA A 84 19.22 8.40 -16.97
N PHE A 85 18.92 7.11 -16.85
CA PHE A 85 17.59 6.58 -17.03
C PHE A 85 16.64 7.08 -15.93
N THR A 86 17.08 7.05 -14.67
CA THR A 86 16.31 7.54 -13.54
C THR A 86 15.96 9.03 -13.69
N GLN A 87 16.92 9.86 -14.10
CA GLN A 87 16.67 11.29 -14.37
C GLN A 87 15.65 11.51 -15.49
N MET A 88 15.76 10.76 -16.58
CA MET A 88 14.79 10.83 -17.68
C MET A 88 13.36 10.50 -17.20
N ILE A 89 13.19 9.47 -16.38
CA ILE A 89 11.89 9.11 -15.81
C ILE A 89 11.40 10.19 -14.86
N GLU A 90 12.28 10.76 -14.05
CA GLU A 90 11.93 11.86 -13.14
C GLU A 90 11.42 13.08 -13.91
N GLU A 91 12.11 13.50 -14.96
CA GLU A 91 11.69 14.62 -15.80
C GLU A 91 10.32 14.36 -16.42
N LYS A 92 10.10 13.18 -16.99
CA LYS A 92 8.79 12.82 -17.56
C LYS A 92 7.67 12.86 -16.54
N LEU A 93 7.90 12.35 -15.32
CA LEU A 93 6.89 12.40 -14.25
C LEU A 93 6.60 13.84 -13.80
N ARG A 94 7.63 14.68 -13.69
CA ARG A 94 7.46 16.11 -13.33
C ARG A 94 6.70 16.88 -14.40
N ASN A 95 6.97 16.59 -15.67
CA ASN A 95 6.30 17.22 -16.82
C ASN A 95 4.92 16.60 -17.11
N LYS A 96 4.50 15.57 -16.36
CA LYS A 96 3.27 14.79 -16.61
C LYS A 96 3.22 14.18 -18.01
N GLU A 97 4.36 13.87 -18.57
CA GLU A 97 4.47 13.20 -19.86
C GLU A 97 4.08 11.71 -19.73
N ALA A 98 3.56 11.16 -20.82
CA ALA A 98 3.24 9.74 -20.86
C ALA A 98 4.52 8.90 -20.77
N ILE A 99 4.53 7.97 -19.85
CA ILE A 99 5.58 6.95 -19.73
C ILE A 99 5.00 5.67 -20.32
N ASP A 100 5.68 5.13 -21.32
CA ASP A 100 5.31 3.81 -21.84
C ASP A 100 5.70 2.72 -20.83
N ILE A 101 4.67 2.26 -20.14
CA ILE A 101 4.79 1.21 -19.12
C ILE A 101 4.35 -0.17 -19.62
N ASN A 102 3.94 -0.26 -20.89
CA ASN A 102 3.40 -1.49 -21.44
C ASN A 102 4.50 -2.46 -21.90
N GLU A 103 5.62 -1.94 -22.39
CA GLU A 103 6.74 -2.77 -22.82
C GLU A 103 7.69 -3.16 -21.69
N ARG A 104 7.84 -2.30 -20.67
CA ARG A 104 8.75 -2.54 -19.54
C ARG A 104 8.14 -2.11 -18.22
N GLY A 105 7.99 -3.07 -17.32
CA GLY A 105 7.70 -2.77 -15.91
C GLY A 105 8.92 -2.12 -15.24
N MET A 106 8.68 -1.15 -14.36
CA MET A 106 9.72 -0.45 -13.61
C MET A 106 9.40 -0.44 -12.14
N PHE A 107 10.42 -0.69 -11.32
CA PHE A 107 10.39 -0.44 -9.89
C PHE A 107 11.34 0.70 -9.57
N LEU A 108 10.89 1.60 -8.75
CA LEU A 108 11.59 2.84 -8.41
C LEU A 108 11.71 2.97 -6.90
N GLU A 109 12.84 3.48 -6.44
CA GLU A 109 13.02 3.88 -5.05
C GLU A 109 12.90 5.40 -4.97
N VAL A 110 11.94 5.89 -4.20
CA VAL A 110 11.56 7.30 -4.19
C VAL A 110 11.31 7.82 -2.78
N ASP A 111 11.47 9.13 -2.62
CA ASP A 111 10.96 9.86 -1.46
C ASP A 111 9.64 10.53 -1.84
N LEU A 112 8.58 10.27 -1.08
CA LEU A 112 7.26 10.85 -1.28
C LEU A 112 6.92 11.75 -0.09
N GLU A 113 6.45 12.94 -0.38
CA GLU A 113 5.80 13.80 0.61
C GLU A 113 4.31 13.55 0.62
N TYR A 114 3.76 13.48 1.82
CA TYR A 114 2.32 13.42 2.06
C TYR A 114 1.85 14.80 2.54
N PRO A 115 1.35 15.67 1.65
CA PRO A 115 0.96 17.03 1.99
C PRO A 115 -0.18 17.05 3.02
N LYS A 116 -0.12 17.99 3.97
CA LYS A 116 -1.12 18.11 5.03
C LYS A 116 -2.52 18.44 4.49
N GLU A 117 -2.57 19.11 3.36
CA GLU A 117 -3.80 19.55 2.68
C GLU A 117 -4.70 18.36 2.26
N ILE A 118 -4.10 17.20 2.01
CA ILE A 118 -4.84 15.99 1.62
C ILE A 118 -5.07 15.02 2.79
N HIS A 119 -4.56 15.32 4.00
CA HIS A 119 -4.68 14.42 5.16
C HIS A 119 -6.14 14.14 5.53
N GLU A 120 -6.99 15.17 5.51
CA GLU A 120 -8.41 15.02 5.83
C GLU A 120 -9.13 14.12 4.79
N GLN A 121 -8.83 14.33 3.51
CA GLN A 121 -9.42 13.56 2.42
C GLN A 121 -8.97 12.08 2.45
N HIS A 122 -7.73 11.82 2.86
CA HIS A 122 -7.14 10.47 2.89
C HIS A 122 -7.21 9.80 4.26
N GLY A 123 -7.82 10.44 5.26
CA GLY A 123 -7.86 9.93 6.64
C GLY A 123 -8.47 8.53 6.76
N ASP A 124 -9.51 8.25 5.98
CA ASP A 124 -10.18 6.95 5.97
C ASP A 124 -9.45 5.88 5.13
N PHE A 125 -8.61 6.30 4.20
CA PHE A 125 -7.85 5.39 3.34
C PHE A 125 -6.48 5.97 2.97
N PRO A 126 -5.52 6.03 3.90
CA PRO A 126 -4.17 6.51 3.61
C PRO A 126 -3.46 5.67 2.56
N MET A 127 -2.76 6.35 1.66
CA MET A 127 -2.01 5.71 0.57
C MET A 127 -0.59 5.36 0.98
N ALA A 128 0.08 4.60 0.13
CA ALA A 128 1.47 4.20 0.31
C ALA A 128 1.73 3.54 1.69
N PRO A 129 1.09 2.40 2.02
CA PRO A 129 1.28 1.73 3.30
C PRO A 129 2.74 1.35 3.51
N GLU A 130 3.20 1.45 4.73
CA GLU A 130 4.59 1.17 5.11
C GLU A 130 4.70 0.05 6.13
N LYS A 131 5.81 -0.66 6.10
CA LYS A 131 6.20 -1.57 7.17
C LYS A 131 6.74 -0.74 8.32
N TYR A 132 6.10 -0.85 9.45
CA TYR A 132 6.38 -0.03 10.62
C TYR A 132 6.42 -0.86 11.89
N ASN A 133 7.43 -0.61 12.70
CA ASN A 133 7.54 -1.22 14.01
C ASN A 133 6.76 -0.37 15.01
N VAL A 134 5.53 -0.81 15.31
CA VAL A 134 4.66 -0.12 16.26
C VAL A 134 5.23 -0.28 17.67
N THR A 135 5.42 0.83 18.37
CA THR A 135 5.86 0.83 19.76
C THR A 135 4.68 0.76 20.73
N TYR A 136 4.96 0.33 21.98
CA TYR A 136 3.93 0.26 23.01
C TYR A 136 3.17 1.59 23.22
N ASN A 137 3.87 2.72 23.15
CA ASN A 137 3.28 4.04 23.38
C ASN A 137 2.34 4.49 22.27
N GLU A 138 2.49 3.93 21.08
CA GLU A 138 1.63 4.21 19.91
C GLU A 138 0.37 3.36 19.88
N LEU A 139 0.28 2.37 20.76
CA LEU A 139 -0.91 1.55 20.90
C LEU A 139 -2.08 2.34 21.48
N SER A 140 -3.30 1.98 21.06
CA SER A 140 -4.51 2.51 21.70
C SER A 140 -4.54 2.15 23.20
N PRO A 141 -5.22 2.94 24.04
CA PRO A 141 -5.35 2.65 25.48
C PRO A 141 -5.90 1.25 25.77
N LEU A 142 -6.83 0.77 24.93
CA LEU A 142 -7.34 -0.59 25.04
C LEU A 142 -6.24 -1.64 24.78
N ASN A 143 -5.50 -1.49 23.68
CA ASN A 143 -4.42 -2.42 23.34
C ASN A 143 -3.30 -2.39 24.37
N GLN A 144 -2.95 -1.22 24.91
CA GLN A 144 -2.00 -1.12 26.02
C GLN A 144 -2.48 -1.89 27.25
N SER A 145 -3.78 -1.77 27.60
CA SER A 145 -4.37 -2.51 28.71
C SER A 145 -4.35 -4.01 28.47
N LEU A 146 -4.71 -4.47 27.29
CA LEU A 146 -4.66 -5.89 26.91
C LEU A 146 -3.24 -6.42 26.95
N TYR A 147 -2.28 -5.67 26.41
CA TYR A 147 -0.87 -6.04 26.43
C TYR A 147 -0.32 -6.19 27.86
N ARG A 148 -0.67 -5.26 28.77
CA ARG A 148 -0.31 -5.36 30.19
C ARG A 148 -0.85 -6.63 30.83
N LYS A 149 -2.10 -6.99 30.56
CA LYS A 149 -2.72 -8.21 31.07
C LYS A 149 -2.04 -9.48 30.55
N MET A 150 -1.67 -9.49 29.24
CA MET A 150 -0.97 -10.63 28.63
C MET A 150 0.47 -10.76 29.16
N LYS A 151 1.16 -9.65 29.42
CA LYS A 151 2.53 -9.66 29.98
C LYS A 151 2.58 -10.22 31.39
N ILE A 152 1.56 -9.99 32.19
CA ILE A 152 1.45 -10.57 33.54
C ILE A 152 1.43 -12.12 33.48
N ASN A 153 0.97 -12.69 32.36
CA ASN A 153 0.91 -14.13 32.15
C ASN A 153 2.15 -14.70 31.44
N GLU A 154 3.27 -13.96 31.39
CA GLU A 154 4.57 -14.37 30.80
C GLU A 154 4.56 -14.75 29.30
N PHE A 155 3.45 -14.59 28.59
CA PHE A 155 3.33 -14.98 27.18
C PHE A 155 4.05 -14.06 26.20
N PHE A 156 4.35 -12.80 26.57
CA PHE A 156 5.01 -11.85 25.69
C PHE A 156 6.05 -11.00 26.42
N THR A 157 7.30 -11.10 26.00
CA THR A 157 8.42 -10.35 26.62
C THR A 157 8.65 -8.96 26.03
N ASN A 158 8.35 -8.77 24.74
CA ASN A 158 8.52 -7.48 24.05
C ASN A 158 7.42 -7.27 23.01
N TYR A 159 6.80 -6.09 23.00
CA TYR A 159 5.96 -5.68 21.89
C TYR A 159 6.85 -5.00 20.84
N ALA A 160 7.23 -5.74 19.83
CA ALA A 160 7.93 -5.24 18.67
C ALA A 160 7.54 -6.11 17.48
N GLU A 161 6.50 -5.72 16.78
CA GLU A 161 6.05 -6.42 15.59
C GLU A 161 6.01 -5.45 14.41
N GLU A 162 6.74 -5.78 13.35
CA GLU A 162 6.63 -5.07 12.10
C GLU A 162 5.26 -5.33 11.49
N LYS A 163 4.48 -4.29 11.30
CA LYS A 163 3.16 -4.33 10.66
C LYS A 163 3.12 -3.47 9.43
N LEU A 164 2.36 -3.90 8.44
CA LEU A 164 2.02 -3.04 7.32
C LEU A 164 0.85 -2.16 7.74
N ILE A 165 1.11 -0.86 7.88
CA ILE A 165 0.12 0.11 8.34
C ILE A 165 -0.03 1.28 7.36
N PRO A 166 -1.25 1.84 7.24
CA PRO A 166 -1.50 3.07 6.52
C PRO A 166 -1.21 4.25 7.46
N THR A 167 -0.31 5.12 7.07
CA THR A 167 -0.02 6.36 7.79
C THR A 167 -0.04 7.54 6.83
N LEU A 168 -0.18 8.76 7.37
CA LEU A 168 -0.11 10.01 6.60
C LEU A 168 1.30 10.64 6.67
N HIS A 169 2.31 9.83 6.99
CA HIS A 169 3.69 10.28 7.05
C HIS A 169 4.33 10.34 5.66
N ASN A 170 5.38 11.14 5.54
CA ASN A 170 6.24 11.12 4.37
C ASN A 170 6.96 9.77 4.24
N ARG A 171 7.21 9.35 3.02
CA ARG A 171 7.94 8.10 2.72
C ARG A 171 9.35 8.42 2.29
N LYS A 172 10.31 7.68 2.83
CA LYS A 172 11.72 7.73 2.43
C LYS A 172 12.17 6.38 1.93
N ASN A 173 12.97 6.39 0.84
CA ASN A 173 13.48 5.17 0.21
C ASN A 173 12.37 4.14 -0.07
N TYR A 174 11.24 4.63 -0.54
CA TYR A 174 10.04 3.82 -0.76
C TYR A 174 10.08 3.17 -2.13
N ILE A 175 10.21 1.84 -2.14
CA ILE A 175 10.30 1.07 -3.39
C ILE A 175 8.89 0.65 -3.81
N LEU A 176 8.52 0.99 -5.06
CA LEU A 176 7.22 0.66 -5.62
C LEU A 176 7.28 0.52 -7.14
N HIS A 177 6.27 -0.13 -7.69
CA HIS A 177 6.08 -0.20 -9.15
C HIS A 177 5.61 1.15 -9.69
N ILE A 178 6.04 1.51 -10.90
CA ILE A 178 5.72 2.80 -11.54
C ILE A 178 4.20 3.08 -11.63
N LYS A 179 3.37 2.07 -11.87
CA LYS A 179 1.90 2.22 -11.88
C LYS A 179 1.38 2.71 -10.53
N SER A 180 1.91 2.19 -9.43
CA SER A 180 1.54 2.66 -8.09
C SER A 180 2.02 4.07 -7.82
N LEU A 181 3.21 4.44 -8.31
CA LEU A 181 3.71 5.81 -8.18
C LEU A 181 2.79 6.80 -8.91
N ILE A 182 2.46 6.53 -10.18
CA ILE A 182 1.55 7.37 -10.96
C ILE A 182 0.21 7.51 -10.25
N PHE A 183 -0.33 6.42 -9.71
CA PHE A 183 -1.57 6.44 -8.93
C PHE A 183 -1.46 7.33 -7.70
N TYR A 184 -0.40 7.24 -6.91
CA TYR A 184 -0.22 8.08 -5.72
C TYR A 184 -0.05 9.57 -6.07
N LEU A 185 0.71 9.88 -7.14
CA LEU A 185 0.86 11.25 -7.61
C LEU A 185 -0.46 11.83 -8.13
N SER A 186 -1.29 11.04 -8.80
CA SER A 186 -2.62 11.49 -9.25
C SER A 186 -3.59 11.78 -8.10
N HIS A 187 -3.31 11.27 -6.91
CA HIS A 187 -4.09 11.51 -5.69
C HIS A 187 -3.42 12.52 -4.73
N GLY A 188 -2.45 13.28 -5.22
CA GLY A 188 -1.91 14.42 -4.51
C GLY A 188 -0.65 14.20 -3.68
N LEU A 189 -0.07 13.00 -3.66
CA LEU A 189 1.26 12.82 -3.11
C LEU A 189 2.29 13.53 -4.00
N ILE A 190 3.37 14.01 -3.41
CA ILE A 190 4.41 14.75 -4.11
C ILE A 190 5.69 13.95 -4.16
N LEU A 191 6.24 13.77 -5.36
CA LEU A 191 7.54 13.18 -5.57
C LEU A 191 8.63 14.19 -5.19
N LYS A 192 9.46 13.85 -4.18
CA LYS A 192 10.57 14.69 -3.73
C LYS A 192 11.88 14.32 -4.41
N ARG A 193 12.19 13.05 -4.43
CA ARG A 193 13.47 12.55 -4.91
C ARG A 193 13.37 11.12 -5.39
N PHE A 194 14.15 10.78 -6.40
CA PHE A 194 14.55 9.41 -6.67
C PHE A 194 15.80 9.08 -5.86
N THR A 195 15.80 7.93 -5.23
CA THR A 195 16.99 7.40 -4.56
C THR A 195 17.82 6.63 -5.59
N GLU A 196 19.14 6.73 -5.49
CA GLU A 196 20.09 6.11 -6.42
C GLU A 196 20.18 4.58 -6.27
#